data_a295d55b1fb2d0e14f4292e51001bf62
#
_entry.id   a295d55b1fb2d0e14f4292e51001bf62
#
_cell.length_a   1.000
_cell.length_b   1.000
_cell.length_c   1.000
_cell.angle_alpha   90.00
_cell.angle_beta   90.00
_cell.angle_gamma   90.00
#
_symmetry.space_group_name_H-M   'P 1'
#
loop_
_entity.id
_entity.type
_entity.pdbx_description
1 polymer ?
#
loop_
_entity_poly.entity_id
_entity_poly.type
_entity_poly.pdbx_seq_one_letter_code
_entity_poly.pdbx_strand_id
1 'polypeptide(L)'
;MAESHVISALAAKHAELQGRIKSYQEAIKKARDKISTISKSIKIFDPNYDLRKIALKKTRERYFKHKELTKLVIEYIKSNDNVDINELTEYVMKAKALPQELHKSIYGGIYTVLENLARQDVIESCIANHAKRYRIKVLNA
;
A
#
# COMPACT_ATOMS: atom_id res chain seq x y z
N MET A 1 -22.77 -29.43 16.71
CA MET A 1 -21.29 -29.61 16.54
C MET A 1 -20.69 -28.54 15.67
N ALA A 2 -21.27 -28.19 14.52
CA ALA A 2 -20.76 -27.12 13.64
C ALA A 2 -20.75 -25.72 14.31
N GLU A 3 -21.76 -25.39 15.09
CA GLU A 3 -21.84 -24.12 15.83
C GLU A 3 -20.69 -23.90 16.83
N SER A 4 -20.23 -24.98 17.48
CA SER A 4 -19.12 -24.91 18.44
C SER A 4 -17.80 -24.50 17.79
N HIS A 5 -17.52 -24.98 16.56
CA HIS A 5 -16.31 -24.62 15.83
C HIS A 5 -16.33 -23.17 15.35
N VAL A 6 -17.50 -22.67 14.92
CA VAL A 6 -17.67 -21.28 14.50
C VAL A 6 -17.48 -20.34 15.68
N ILE A 7 -18.10 -20.64 16.81
CA ILE A 7 -17.97 -19.85 18.05
C ILE A 7 -16.52 -19.82 18.52
N SER A 8 -15.85 -20.97 18.51
CA SER A 8 -14.43 -21.07 18.88
C SER A 8 -13.53 -20.23 17.97
N ALA A 9 -13.74 -20.27 16.65
CA ALA A 9 -13.01 -19.46 15.70
C ALA A 9 -13.24 -17.96 15.88
N LEU A 10 -14.49 -17.56 16.13
CA LEU A 10 -14.86 -16.17 16.42
C LEU A 10 -14.25 -15.68 17.74
N ALA A 11 -14.27 -16.51 18.78
CA ALA A 11 -13.64 -16.19 20.06
C ALA A 11 -12.13 -16.03 19.93
N ALA A 12 -11.46 -16.90 19.17
CA ALA A 12 -10.04 -16.77 18.88
C ALA A 12 -9.73 -15.45 18.13
N LYS A 13 -10.54 -15.13 17.13
CA LYS A 13 -10.37 -13.85 16.38
C LYS A 13 -10.64 -12.63 17.25
N HIS A 14 -11.62 -12.71 18.12
CA HIS A 14 -11.90 -11.64 19.10
C HIS A 14 -10.70 -11.42 20.03
N ALA A 15 -10.15 -12.50 20.59
CA ALA A 15 -8.97 -12.42 21.46
C ALA A 15 -7.74 -11.84 20.72
N GLU A 16 -7.51 -12.25 19.48
CA GLU A 16 -6.44 -11.68 18.63
C GLU A 16 -6.62 -10.17 18.46
N LEU A 17 -7.83 -9.72 18.12
CA LEU A 17 -8.12 -8.29 17.94
C LEU A 17 -7.95 -7.50 19.24
N GLN A 18 -8.39 -8.05 20.36
CA GLN A 18 -8.15 -7.42 21.67
C GLN A 18 -6.65 -7.29 21.99
N GLY A 19 -5.86 -8.31 21.69
CA GLY A 19 -4.40 -8.25 21.84
C GLY A 19 -3.76 -7.17 20.97
N ARG A 20 -4.23 -7.04 19.72
CA ARG A 20 -3.77 -5.98 18.79
C ARG A 20 -4.15 -4.58 19.28
N ILE A 21 -5.36 -4.40 19.80
CA ILE A 21 -5.82 -3.13 20.38
C ILE A 21 -4.91 -2.74 21.55
N LYS A 22 -4.61 -3.66 22.45
CA LYS A 22 -3.70 -3.41 23.59
C LYS A 22 -2.31 -2.99 23.11
N SER A 23 -1.75 -3.70 22.14
CA SER A 23 -0.45 -3.38 21.54
C SER A 23 -0.44 -1.98 20.91
N TYR A 24 -1.50 -1.61 20.18
CA TYR A 24 -1.62 -0.27 19.61
C TYR A 24 -1.74 0.82 20.67
N GLN A 25 -2.47 0.57 21.76
CA GLN A 25 -2.59 1.51 22.87
C GLN A 25 -1.24 1.76 23.55
N GLU A 26 -0.44 0.72 23.74
CA GLU A 26 0.92 0.83 24.27
C GLU A 26 1.84 1.60 23.32
N ALA A 27 1.76 1.35 22.03
CA ALA A 27 2.52 2.09 21.01
C ALA A 27 2.12 3.56 20.97
N ILE A 28 0.83 3.88 21.07
CA ILE A 28 0.32 5.26 21.15
C ILE A 28 0.84 5.96 22.41
N LYS A 29 0.82 5.29 23.56
CA LYS A 29 1.36 5.84 24.81
C LYS A 29 2.84 6.20 24.66
N LYS A 30 3.66 5.27 24.15
CA LYS A 30 5.09 5.51 23.89
C LYS A 30 5.33 6.67 22.92
N ALA A 31 4.51 6.78 21.87
CA ALA A 31 4.61 7.89 20.91
C ALA A 31 4.26 9.24 21.56
N ARG A 32 3.23 9.28 22.41
CA ARG A 32 2.84 10.49 23.17
C ARG A 32 3.94 10.94 24.14
N ASP A 33 4.59 10.00 24.82
CA ASP A 33 5.71 10.30 25.73
C ASP A 33 6.89 10.93 24.98
N LYS A 34 7.21 10.37 23.79
CA LYS A 34 8.23 10.94 22.89
C LYS A 34 7.88 12.35 22.42
N ILE A 35 6.63 12.57 22.01
CA ILE A 35 6.14 13.90 21.61
C ILE A 35 6.27 14.90 22.77
N SER A 36 5.88 14.50 23.98
CA SER A 36 6.02 15.33 25.18
C SER A 36 7.48 15.73 25.40
N THR A 37 8.40 14.80 25.29
CA THR A 37 9.84 15.06 25.45
C THR A 37 10.35 16.04 24.39
N ILE A 38 10.00 15.82 23.11
CA ILE A 38 10.38 16.71 22.01
C ILE A 38 9.79 18.10 22.19
N SER A 39 8.52 18.20 22.62
CA SER A 39 7.86 19.46 22.88
C SER A 39 8.55 20.27 23.99
N LYS A 40 8.99 19.61 25.05
CA LYS A 40 9.79 20.22 26.11
C LYS A 40 11.14 20.72 25.57
N SER A 41 11.81 19.93 24.74
CA SER A 41 13.08 20.33 24.13
C SER A 41 12.91 21.57 23.24
N ILE A 42 11.86 21.61 22.41
CA ILE A 42 11.57 22.80 21.58
C ILE A 42 11.41 24.04 22.46
N LYS A 43 10.70 23.95 23.60
CA LYS A 43 10.48 25.04 24.51
C LYS A 43 11.74 25.52 25.25
N ILE A 44 12.77 24.68 25.37
CA ILE A 44 14.07 25.06 25.87
C ILE A 44 14.80 25.97 24.89
N PHE A 45 14.74 25.65 23.59
CA PHE A 45 15.41 26.41 22.53
C PHE A 45 14.65 27.68 22.16
N ASP A 46 13.33 27.61 22.11
CA ASP A 46 12.44 28.75 21.84
C ASP A 46 11.20 28.67 22.73
N PRO A 47 11.21 29.41 23.88
CA PRO A 47 10.09 29.44 24.83
C PRO A 47 8.77 29.91 24.21
N ASN A 48 8.84 30.77 23.19
CA ASN A 48 7.66 31.37 22.54
C ASN A 48 7.17 30.57 21.33
N TYR A 49 7.84 29.47 20.96
CA TYR A 49 7.44 28.65 19.82
C TYR A 49 6.03 28.08 19.99
N ASP A 50 5.18 28.32 18.99
CA ASP A 50 3.82 27.76 18.97
C ASP A 50 3.81 26.35 18.43
N LEU A 51 3.69 25.36 19.32
CA LEU A 51 3.64 23.93 18.97
C LEU A 51 2.44 23.55 18.07
N ARG A 52 1.38 24.39 18.03
CA ARG A 52 0.21 24.16 17.16
C ARG A 52 0.53 24.33 15.68
N LYS A 53 1.61 25.00 15.35
CA LYS A 53 2.09 25.17 13.96
C LYS A 53 2.75 23.92 13.39
N ILE A 54 3.04 22.93 14.24
CA ILE A 54 3.64 21.68 13.78
C ILE A 54 2.57 20.85 13.06
N ALA A 55 2.70 20.77 11.74
CA ALA A 55 1.80 19.97 10.90
C ALA A 55 2.06 18.46 11.08
N LEU A 56 0.99 17.69 11.15
CA LEU A 56 1.06 16.24 11.18
C LEU A 56 1.65 15.71 9.86
N LYS A 57 2.75 14.97 9.95
CA LYS A 57 3.26 14.20 8.81
C LYS A 57 2.47 12.92 8.71
N LYS A 58 1.72 12.75 7.63
CA LYS A 58 1.10 11.45 7.32
C LYS A 58 2.19 10.46 6.97
N THR A 59 2.37 9.44 7.79
CA THR A 59 3.21 8.29 7.46
C THR A 59 2.48 7.49 6.40
N ARG A 60 2.98 7.50 5.16
CA ARG A 60 2.49 6.59 4.12
C ARG A 60 3.16 5.24 4.34
N GLU A 61 2.40 4.22 4.61
CA GLU A 61 2.89 2.86 4.60
C GLU A 61 3.38 2.54 3.19
N ARG A 62 4.67 2.16 3.09
CA ARG A 62 5.26 1.75 1.81
C ARG A 62 5.19 0.24 1.70
N TYR A 63 4.26 -0.25 0.91
CA TYR A 63 4.10 -1.68 0.63
C TYR A 63 5.15 -2.22 -0.34
N PHE A 64 5.79 -1.33 -1.09
CA PHE A 64 6.80 -1.66 -2.09
C PHE A 64 8.11 -0.92 -1.82
N LYS A 65 9.23 -1.61 -2.04
CA LYS A 65 10.55 -0.99 -2.13
C LYS A 65 10.63 -0.13 -3.39
N HIS A 66 11.68 0.71 -3.47
CA HIS A 66 11.89 1.54 -4.65
C HIS A 66 11.94 0.70 -5.93
N LYS A 67 11.14 1.05 -6.92
CA LYS A 67 10.96 0.35 -8.22
C LYS A 67 10.43 -1.09 -8.16
N GLU A 68 10.10 -1.61 -7.00
CA GLU A 68 9.60 -2.99 -6.87
C GLU A 68 8.25 -3.18 -7.58
N LEU A 69 7.31 -2.25 -7.42
CA LEU A 69 6.04 -2.28 -8.13
C LEU A 69 6.23 -2.24 -9.65
N THR A 70 7.11 -1.38 -10.14
CA THR A 70 7.43 -1.28 -11.57
C THR A 70 8.00 -2.59 -12.11
N LYS A 71 8.89 -3.25 -11.36
CA LYS A 71 9.44 -4.56 -11.75
C LYS A 71 8.36 -5.63 -11.86
N LEU A 72 7.49 -5.74 -10.84
CA LEU A 72 6.39 -6.71 -10.85
C LEU A 72 5.44 -6.49 -12.04
N VAL A 73 5.12 -5.25 -12.35
CA VAL A 73 4.28 -4.89 -13.51
C VAL A 73 4.95 -5.30 -14.81
N ILE A 74 6.23 -4.95 -15.01
CA ILE A 74 6.97 -5.29 -16.24
C ILE A 74 7.10 -6.82 -16.40
N GLU A 75 7.44 -7.54 -15.34
CA GLU A 75 7.57 -9.00 -15.35
C GLU A 75 6.28 -9.67 -15.76
N TYR A 76 5.15 -9.21 -15.22
CA TYR A 76 3.85 -9.76 -15.57
C TYR A 76 3.46 -9.47 -17.03
N ILE A 77 3.67 -8.24 -17.52
CA ILE A 77 3.37 -7.88 -18.91
C ILE A 77 4.28 -8.64 -19.90
N LYS A 78 5.55 -8.91 -19.52
CA LYS A 78 6.45 -9.74 -20.34
C LYS A 78 5.99 -11.18 -20.49
N SER A 79 5.36 -11.72 -19.46
CA SER A 79 4.89 -13.11 -19.43
C SER A 79 3.48 -13.29 -19.99
N ASN A 80 2.73 -12.21 -20.16
CA ASN A 80 1.34 -12.22 -20.58
C ASN A 80 1.08 -11.10 -21.59
N ASP A 81 0.51 -11.44 -22.73
CA ASP A 81 0.10 -10.46 -23.73
C ASP A 81 -1.27 -9.85 -23.41
N ASN A 82 -1.45 -8.59 -23.76
CA ASN A 82 -2.72 -7.87 -23.64
C ASN A 82 -3.34 -7.90 -22.24
N VAL A 83 -2.57 -7.48 -21.26
CA VAL A 83 -2.92 -7.51 -19.84
C VAL A 83 -3.86 -6.38 -19.45
N ASP A 84 -4.89 -6.70 -18.67
CA ASP A 84 -5.78 -5.72 -18.04
C ASP A 84 -5.18 -5.23 -16.70
N ILE A 85 -5.48 -3.98 -16.34
CA ILE A 85 -5.05 -3.38 -15.07
C ILE A 85 -5.62 -4.11 -13.85
N ASN A 86 -6.81 -4.70 -13.94
CA ASN A 86 -7.39 -5.50 -12.85
C ASN A 86 -6.60 -6.79 -12.65
N GLU A 87 -6.24 -7.49 -13.72
CA GLU A 87 -5.39 -8.69 -13.68
C GLU A 87 -4.03 -8.38 -13.03
N LEU A 88 -3.40 -7.26 -13.42
CA LEU A 88 -2.17 -6.77 -12.79
C LEU A 88 -2.34 -6.49 -11.31
N THR A 89 -3.44 -5.86 -10.92
CA THR A 89 -3.71 -5.52 -9.53
C THR A 89 -3.85 -6.77 -8.68
N GLU A 90 -4.61 -7.76 -9.15
CA GLU A 90 -4.76 -9.04 -8.47
C GLU A 90 -3.43 -9.80 -8.36
N TYR A 91 -2.64 -9.83 -9.42
CA TYR A 91 -1.32 -10.45 -9.41
C TYR A 91 -0.40 -9.82 -8.35
N VAL A 92 -0.30 -8.49 -8.34
CA VAL A 92 0.55 -7.76 -7.41
C VAL A 92 0.08 -7.96 -5.96
N MET A 93 -1.22 -7.94 -5.73
CA MET A 93 -1.79 -8.18 -4.41
C MET A 93 -1.50 -9.58 -3.89
N LYS A 94 -1.61 -10.60 -4.75
CA LYS A 94 -1.25 -11.99 -4.41
C LYS A 94 0.24 -12.15 -4.17
N ALA A 95 1.08 -11.58 -5.02
CA ALA A 95 2.54 -11.66 -4.89
C ALA A 95 3.07 -11.05 -3.59
N LYS A 96 2.38 -10.06 -3.05
CA LYS A 96 2.73 -9.36 -1.80
C LYS A 96 1.85 -9.73 -0.62
N ALA A 97 0.92 -10.67 -0.78
CA ALA A 97 -0.06 -11.04 0.25
C ALA A 97 -0.76 -9.83 0.89
N LEU A 98 -1.17 -8.86 0.07
CA LEU A 98 -1.80 -7.62 0.53
C LEU A 98 -3.30 -7.83 0.79
N PRO A 99 -3.86 -7.19 1.84
CA PRO A 99 -5.28 -7.28 2.14
C PRO A 99 -6.14 -6.57 1.08
N GLN A 100 -7.35 -7.07 0.87
CA GLN A 100 -8.28 -6.57 -0.15
C GLN A 100 -8.63 -5.08 0.01
N GLU A 101 -8.56 -4.57 1.23
CA GLU A 101 -8.80 -3.15 1.54
C GLU A 101 -7.86 -2.20 0.80
N LEU A 102 -6.67 -2.67 0.42
CA LEU A 102 -5.68 -1.90 -0.31
C LEU A 102 -5.87 -1.91 -1.83
N HIS A 103 -6.83 -2.69 -2.36
CA HIS A 103 -7.04 -2.87 -3.80
C HIS A 103 -7.09 -1.53 -4.55
N LYS A 104 -7.90 -0.58 -4.07
CA LYS A 104 -8.03 0.74 -4.72
C LYS A 104 -6.72 1.53 -4.73
N SER A 105 -5.94 1.46 -3.65
CA SER A 105 -4.64 2.14 -3.54
C SER A 105 -3.60 1.51 -4.48
N ILE A 106 -3.56 0.18 -4.54
CA ILE A 106 -2.65 -0.58 -5.40
C ILE A 106 -3.01 -0.37 -6.88
N TYR A 107 -4.30 -0.41 -7.22
CA TYR A 107 -4.80 -0.10 -8.56
C TYR A 107 -4.32 1.29 -9.03
N GLY A 108 -4.47 2.33 -8.19
CA GLY A 108 -3.98 3.67 -8.50
C GLY A 108 -2.47 3.74 -8.69
N GLY A 109 -1.71 3.00 -7.87
CA GLY A 109 -0.26 2.87 -8.02
C GLY A 109 0.15 2.21 -9.33
N ILE A 110 -0.51 1.11 -9.69
CA ILE A 110 -0.28 0.40 -10.96
C ILE A 110 -0.64 1.29 -12.16
N TYR A 111 -1.77 1.99 -12.10
CA TYR A 111 -2.16 2.94 -13.14
C TYR A 111 -1.06 3.98 -13.39
N THR A 112 -0.51 4.56 -12.34
CA THR A 112 0.59 5.53 -12.43
C THR A 112 1.85 4.91 -13.05
N VAL A 113 2.18 3.66 -12.69
CA VAL A 113 3.31 2.94 -13.29
C VAL A 113 3.09 2.71 -14.78
N LEU A 114 1.90 2.26 -15.18
CA LEU A 114 1.56 2.03 -16.58
C LEU A 114 1.63 3.31 -17.42
N GLU A 115 1.10 4.43 -16.90
CA GLU A 115 1.18 5.72 -17.58
C GLU A 115 2.64 6.18 -17.76
N ASN A 116 3.48 5.98 -16.74
CA ASN A 116 4.90 6.32 -16.84
C ASN A 116 5.65 5.43 -17.84
N LEU A 117 5.38 4.13 -17.85
CA LEU A 117 5.98 3.20 -18.81
C LEU A 117 5.52 3.49 -20.24
N ALA A 118 4.27 3.88 -20.45
CA ALA A 118 3.77 4.30 -21.75
C ALA A 118 4.44 5.60 -22.23
N ARG A 119 4.66 6.58 -21.36
CA ARG A 119 5.42 7.80 -21.70
C ARG A 119 6.86 7.51 -22.03
N GLN A 120 7.47 6.52 -21.42
CA GLN A 120 8.84 6.08 -21.70
C GLN A 120 8.94 5.15 -22.92
N ASP A 121 7.81 4.91 -23.58
CA ASP A 121 7.74 4.08 -24.79
C ASP A 121 8.13 2.61 -24.57
N VAL A 122 8.04 2.13 -23.31
CA VAL A 122 8.34 0.75 -22.90
C VAL A 122 7.17 -0.18 -23.19
N ILE A 123 5.95 0.31 -22.99
CA ILE A 123 4.70 -0.43 -23.21
C ILE A 123 3.79 0.35 -24.16
N GLU A 124 2.93 -0.36 -24.84
CA GLU A 124 1.84 0.22 -25.62
C GLU A 124 0.49 -0.24 -25.08
N SER A 125 -0.53 0.59 -25.26
CA SER A 125 -1.90 0.29 -24.89
C SER A 125 -2.77 0.11 -26.11
N CYS A 126 -3.66 -0.87 -26.07
CA CYS A 126 -4.72 -1.08 -27.04
C CYS A 126 -6.07 -1.19 -26.35
N ILE A 127 -7.15 -0.92 -27.09
CA ILE A 127 -8.50 -1.12 -26.59
C ILE A 127 -9.02 -2.44 -27.20
N ALA A 128 -9.29 -3.40 -26.33
CA ALA A 128 -9.90 -4.67 -26.71
C ALA A 128 -11.09 -4.95 -25.79
N ASN A 129 -12.24 -5.35 -26.37
CA ASN A 129 -13.46 -5.64 -25.61
C ASN A 129 -13.88 -4.52 -24.65
N HIS A 130 -13.84 -3.27 -25.08
CA HIS A 130 -14.14 -2.06 -24.30
C HIS A 130 -13.22 -1.82 -23.07
N ALA A 131 -12.13 -2.56 -22.94
CA ALA A 131 -11.15 -2.40 -21.89
C ALA A 131 -9.77 -1.99 -22.45
N LYS A 132 -9.07 -1.11 -21.74
CA LYS A 132 -7.70 -0.74 -22.08
C LYS A 132 -6.76 -1.86 -21.64
N ARG A 133 -5.97 -2.38 -22.57
CA ARG A 133 -5.01 -3.45 -22.34
C ARG A 133 -3.60 -3.00 -22.68
N TYR A 134 -2.62 -3.61 -22.05
CA TYR A 134 -1.22 -3.24 -22.13
C TYR A 134 -0.36 -4.40 -22.58
N ARG A 135 0.64 -4.11 -23.40
CA ARG A 135 1.65 -5.08 -23.85
C ARG A 135 3.01 -4.41 -23.96
N ILE A 136 4.07 -5.20 -23.92
CA ILE A 136 5.42 -4.69 -24.18
C ILE A 136 5.51 -4.22 -25.64
N LYS A 137 6.05 -3.03 -25.82
CA LYS A 137 6.33 -2.53 -27.15
C LYS A 137 7.52 -3.28 -27.72
N VAL A 138 7.29 -4.08 -28.77
CA VAL A 138 8.37 -4.72 -29.51
C VAL A 138 9.02 -3.65 -30.35
N LEU A 139 10.26 -3.28 -30.03
CA LEU A 139 11.09 -2.47 -30.90
C LEU A 139 11.37 -3.32 -32.15
N ASN A 140 10.64 -3.08 -33.21
CA ASN A 140 11.02 -3.58 -34.52
C ASN A 140 12.36 -2.93 -34.89
N ALA A 141 13.38 -3.74 -34.81
CA ALA A 141 14.71 -3.36 -35.27
C ALA A 141 14.71 -3.17 -36.80
#